data_638a235e63b39eb0023a74ce8725e737
#
_entry.id   638a235e63b39eb0023a74ce8725e737
#
_cell.length_a   1.000
_cell.length_b   1.000
_cell.length_c   1.000
_cell.angle_alpha   90.00
_cell.angle_beta   90.00
_cell.angle_gamma   90.00
#
_symmetry.space_group_name_H-M   'P 1'
#
loop_
_entity.id
_entity.type
_entity.pdbx_description
1 polymer ?
#
loop_
_entity_poly.entity_id
_entity_poly.type
_entity_poly.pdbx_seq_one_letter_code
_entity_poly.pdbx_strand_id
1 'polypeptide(L)'
;RLIIVGEELLSGKRQDKHLAKVSELLAARGLVLAAAEYVGDDRPRIEAVLHRAFARSREQGEIVFSTGGIGATPDDHTRQCAAAALGVPLALHPAAEVLIRERMRDVAREQGVAYEPERDDNVHRLNMGMFPEGAAIIANPYNKIPGFSVGDVHFVPGFPVMAWPMIEGLLDSRYAHLHRRHAYVEQSVIVF
;
A
#
# COMPACT_ATOMS: atom_id res chain seq x y z
N ARG A 1 -3.81 -11.01 4.31
CA ARG A 1 -2.53 -11.26 3.59
C ARG A 1 -1.71 -9.99 3.52
N LEU A 2 -0.38 -10.14 3.49
CA LEU A 2 0.58 -9.07 3.22
C LEU A 2 1.41 -9.41 1.97
N ILE A 3 1.51 -8.48 1.04
CA ILE A 3 2.41 -8.55 -0.12
C ILE A 3 3.45 -7.44 0.06
N ILE A 4 4.72 -7.78 -0.05
CA ILE A 4 5.83 -6.85 0.13
C ILE A 4 6.61 -6.82 -1.17
N VAL A 5 6.57 -5.70 -1.89
CA VAL A 5 7.22 -5.50 -3.19
C VAL A 5 8.51 -4.71 -2.99
N GLY A 6 9.62 -5.23 -3.50
CA GLY A 6 10.92 -4.57 -3.47
C GLY A 6 12.08 -5.55 -3.63
N GLU A 7 12.88 -5.36 -4.67
CA GLU A 7 14.07 -6.18 -4.97
C GLU A 7 15.14 -6.08 -3.86
N GLU A 8 15.26 -4.91 -3.22
CA GLU A 8 16.23 -4.68 -2.15
C GLU A 8 16.00 -5.55 -0.92
N LEU A 9 14.78 -6.04 -0.70
CA LEU A 9 14.45 -6.97 0.38
C LEU A 9 14.89 -8.39 0.05
N LEU A 10 14.64 -8.83 -1.19
CA LEU A 10 15.03 -10.15 -1.66
C LEU A 10 16.54 -10.29 -1.82
N SER A 11 17.22 -9.23 -2.23
CA SER A 11 18.68 -9.20 -2.34
C SER A 11 19.41 -9.05 -1.00
N GLY A 12 18.67 -8.83 0.11
CA GLY A 12 19.25 -8.63 1.44
C GLY A 12 19.89 -7.24 1.65
N LYS A 13 19.78 -6.32 0.69
CA LYS A 13 20.28 -4.93 0.83
C LYS A 13 19.54 -4.14 1.88
N ARG A 14 18.27 -4.48 2.13
CA ARG A 14 17.42 -3.88 3.15
C ARG A 14 16.71 -4.96 3.93
N GLN A 15 16.57 -4.75 5.24
CA GLN A 15 15.77 -5.62 6.10
C GLN A 15 14.29 -5.18 6.05
N ASP A 16 13.39 -6.15 5.88
CA ASP A 16 11.96 -5.90 6.00
C ASP A 16 11.57 -5.51 7.42
N LYS A 17 10.69 -4.51 7.50
CA LYS A 17 10.07 -4.06 8.76
C LYS A 17 8.53 -4.15 8.72
N HIS A 18 7.96 -4.46 7.54
CA HIS A 18 6.50 -4.47 7.36
C HIS A 18 5.87 -5.71 7.98
N LEU A 19 6.48 -6.89 7.80
CA LEU A 19 5.92 -8.14 8.31
C LEU A 19 5.69 -8.09 9.83
N ALA A 20 6.72 -7.71 10.58
CA ALA A 20 6.63 -7.62 12.04
C ALA A 20 5.58 -6.59 12.48
N LYS A 21 5.61 -5.39 11.87
CA LYS A 21 4.69 -4.31 12.24
C LYS A 21 3.24 -4.60 11.88
N VAL A 22 2.98 -5.13 10.69
CA VAL A 22 1.61 -5.50 10.29
C VAL A 22 1.07 -6.62 11.18
N SER A 23 1.89 -7.60 11.56
CA SER A 23 1.51 -8.63 12.51
C SER A 23 1.15 -8.04 13.88
N GLU A 24 1.94 -7.08 14.39
CA GLU A 24 1.67 -6.34 15.64
C GLU A 24 0.32 -5.57 15.54
N LEU A 25 0.12 -4.80 14.45
CA LEU A 25 -1.11 -4.03 14.24
C LEU A 25 -2.36 -4.91 14.19
N LEU A 26 -2.26 -6.07 13.57
CA LEU A 26 -3.35 -7.06 13.52
C LEU A 26 -3.59 -7.69 14.88
N ALA A 27 -2.53 -8.12 15.57
CA ALA A 27 -2.62 -8.75 16.90
C ALA A 27 -3.25 -7.81 17.93
N ALA A 28 -2.91 -6.51 17.92
CA ALA A 28 -3.51 -5.49 18.78
C ALA A 28 -5.04 -5.37 18.58
N ARG A 29 -5.57 -5.86 17.45
CA ARG A 29 -7.00 -5.86 17.12
C ARG A 29 -7.63 -7.26 17.19
N GLY A 30 -6.91 -8.23 17.73
CA GLY A 30 -7.35 -9.63 17.82
C GLY A 30 -7.43 -10.33 16.46
N LEU A 31 -6.71 -9.84 15.47
CA LEU A 31 -6.62 -10.38 14.11
C LEU A 31 -5.27 -11.09 13.91
N VAL A 32 -5.22 -11.96 12.91
CA VAL A 32 -4.00 -12.73 12.59
C VAL A 32 -3.63 -12.56 11.12
N LEU A 33 -2.35 -12.41 10.84
CA LEU A 33 -1.84 -12.42 9.47
C LEU A 33 -1.83 -13.85 8.93
N ALA A 34 -2.66 -14.14 7.94
CA ALA A 34 -2.80 -15.49 7.37
C ALA A 34 -1.61 -15.88 6.47
N ALA A 35 -1.02 -14.93 5.75
CA ALA A 35 0.11 -15.17 4.87
C ALA A 35 0.86 -13.88 4.53
N ALA A 36 2.16 -14.01 4.25
CA ALA A 36 2.98 -12.95 3.68
C ALA A 36 3.74 -13.48 2.46
N GLU A 37 3.94 -12.63 1.46
CA GLU A 37 4.64 -12.95 0.21
C GLU A 37 5.56 -11.78 -0.16
N TYR A 38 6.83 -12.08 -0.45
CA TYR A 38 7.81 -11.11 -0.95
C TYR A 38 7.94 -11.25 -2.45
N VAL A 39 7.94 -10.12 -3.15
CA VAL A 39 8.00 -10.06 -4.62
C VAL A 39 9.04 -9.02 -5.01
N GLY A 40 9.94 -9.36 -5.94
CA GLY A 40 10.85 -8.40 -6.57
C GLY A 40 10.12 -7.48 -7.55
N ASP A 41 10.81 -6.47 -8.07
CA ASP A 41 10.25 -5.43 -8.95
C ASP A 41 10.03 -5.93 -10.41
N ASP A 42 9.87 -7.23 -10.60
CA ASP A 42 9.58 -7.88 -11.89
C ASP A 42 8.06 -7.84 -12.18
N ARG A 43 7.68 -7.14 -13.25
CA ARG A 43 6.28 -6.94 -13.62
C ARG A 43 5.46 -8.22 -13.75
N PRO A 44 5.89 -9.25 -14.50
CA PRO A 44 5.13 -10.49 -14.62
C PRO A 44 4.85 -11.16 -13.28
N ARG A 45 5.82 -11.12 -12.34
CA ARG A 45 5.65 -11.70 -11.00
C ARG A 45 4.68 -10.88 -10.16
N ILE A 46 4.81 -9.55 -10.14
CA ILE A 46 3.89 -8.66 -9.42
C ILE A 46 2.46 -8.87 -9.94
N GLU A 47 2.26 -8.90 -11.27
CA GLU A 47 0.96 -9.09 -11.89
C GLU A 47 0.35 -10.44 -11.51
N ALA A 48 1.12 -11.53 -11.57
CA ALA A 48 0.66 -12.87 -11.18
C ALA A 48 0.25 -12.95 -9.70
N VAL A 49 1.02 -12.31 -8.81
CA VAL A 49 0.69 -12.25 -7.38
C VAL A 49 -0.59 -11.45 -7.15
N LEU A 50 -0.72 -10.29 -7.80
CA LEU A 50 -1.89 -9.42 -7.66
C LEU A 50 -3.15 -10.05 -8.26
N HIS A 51 -3.04 -10.75 -9.39
CA HIS A 51 -4.17 -11.51 -9.97
C HIS A 51 -4.71 -12.53 -8.96
N ARG A 52 -3.84 -13.31 -8.30
CA ARG A 52 -4.25 -14.24 -7.24
C ARG A 52 -4.83 -13.52 -6.03
N ALA A 53 -4.26 -12.37 -5.64
CA ALA A 53 -4.76 -11.58 -4.53
C ALA A 53 -6.18 -11.07 -4.77
N PHE A 54 -6.46 -10.52 -5.96
CA PHE A 54 -7.79 -10.06 -6.34
C PHE A 54 -8.81 -11.20 -6.42
N ALA A 55 -8.41 -12.37 -6.95
CA ALA A 55 -9.26 -13.55 -6.99
C ALA A 55 -9.65 -14.00 -5.58
N ARG A 56 -8.68 -14.17 -4.68
CA ARG A 56 -8.92 -14.56 -3.27
C ARG A 56 -9.76 -13.54 -2.51
N SER A 57 -9.50 -12.26 -2.74
CA SER A 57 -10.30 -11.19 -2.13
C SER A 57 -11.76 -11.29 -2.51
N ARG A 58 -12.06 -11.51 -3.80
CA ARG A 58 -13.45 -11.66 -4.30
C ARG A 58 -14.13 -12.96 -3.85
N GLU A 59 -13.40 -14.06 -3.88
CA GLU A 59 -13.97 -15.40 -3.68
C GLU A 59 -14.04 -15.81 -2.21
N GLN A 60 -13.08 -15.35 -1.40
CA GLN A 60 -12.87 -15.78 -0.02
C GLN A 60 -12.98 -14.64 1.00
N GLY A 61 -13.16 -13.39 0.55
CA GLY A 61 -13.18 -12.22 1.43
C GLY A 61 -11.81 -11.93 2.06
N GLU A 62 -10.70 -12.35 1.41
CA GLU A 62 -9.35 -12.12 1.95
C GLU A 62 -9.01 -10.63 1.86
N ILE A 63 -8.64 -10.02 2.99
CA ILE A 63 -8.12 -8.66 3.04
C ILE A 63 -6.61 -8.71 2.73
N VAL A 64 -6.18 -7.89 1.77
CA VAL A 64 -4.80 -7.85 1.31
C VAL A 64 -4.22 -6.46 1.47
N PHE A 65 -3.05 -6.36 2.11
CA PHE A 65 -2.21 -5.16 2.10
C PHE A 65 -0.99 -5.42 1.22
N SER A 66 -0.74 -4.54 0.25
CA SER A 66 0.45 -4.53 -0.59
C SER A 66 1.27 -3.29 -0.27
N THR A 67 2.55 -3.48 0.05
CA THR A 67 3.49 -2.40 0.36
C THR A 67 4.57 -2.33 -0.72
N GLY A 68 4.86 -1.12 -1.20
CA GLY A 68 5.93 -0.87 -2.18
C GLY A 68 5.45 -0.79 -3.65
N GLY A 69 6.32 -0.25 -4.49
CA GLY A 69 6.15 -0.15 -5.94
C GLY A 69 5.06 0.80 -6.43
N ILE A 70 4.58 1.75 -5.59
CA ILE A 70 3.57 2.76 -5.96
C ILE A 70 4.11 4.20 -6.02
N GLY A 71 5.41 4.39 -5.94
CA GLY A 71 6.07 5.68 -6.06
C GLY A 71 6.15 6.23 -7.49
N ALA A 72 7.12 7.10 -7.75
CA ALA A 72 7.34 7.74 -9.06
C ALA A 72 8.66 7.30 -9.72
N THR A 73 9.36 6.31 -9.18
CA THR A 73 10.60 5.81 -9.75
C THR A 73 10.34 4.83 -10.90
N PRO A 74 11.28 4.64 -11.83
CA PRO A 74 11.06 3.78 -13.00
C PRO A 74 10.77 2.31 -12.68
N ASP A 75 11.17 1.85 -11.50
CA ASP A 75 10.95 0.50 -10.97
C ASP A 75 9.62 0.34 -10.19
N ASP A 76 8.88 1.42 -9.97
CA ASP A 76 7.55 1.39 -9.34
C ASP A 76 6.47 0.88 -10.31
N HIS A 77 6.27 -0.43 -10.34
CA HIS A 77 5.36 -1.09 -11.30
C HIS A 77 4.03 -1.57 -10.70
N THR A 78 3.86 -1.51 -9.38
CA THR A 78 2.69 -2.11 -8.70
C THR A 78 1.35 -1.56 -9.19
N ARG A 79 1.24 -0.27 -9.50
CA ARG A 79 0.01 0.36 -10.02
C ARG A 79 -0.38 -0.20 -11.40
N GLN A 80 0.60 -0.28 -12.31
CA GLN A 80 0.42 -0.81 -13.66
C GLN A 80 0.05 -2.29 -13.61
N CYS A 81 0.73 -3.06 -12.76
CA CYS A 81 0.47 -4.48 -12.57
C CYS A 81 -0.91 -4.72 -11.93
N ALA A 82 -1.37 -3.84 -11.02
CA ALA A 82 -2.71 -3.92 -10.45
C ALA A 82 -3.79 -3.67 -11.52
N ALA A 83 -3.60 -2.66 -12.37
CA ALA A 83 -4.51 -2.39 -13.49
C ALA A 83 -4.56 -3.55 -14.49
N ALA A 84 -3.39 -4.10 -14.85
CA ALA A 84 -3.29 -5.25 -15.75
C ALA A 84 -3.95 -6.50 -15.16
N ALA A 85 -3.70 -6.82 -13.88
CA ALA A 85 -4.31 -7.96 -13.19
C ALA A 85 -5.84 -7.87 -13.09
N LEU A 86 -6.39 -6.65 -13.11
CA LEU A 86 -7.83 -6.39 -13.10
C LEU A 86 -8.44 -6.29 -14.50
N GLY A 87 -7.61 -6.11 -15.54
CA GLY A 87 -8.09 -5.85 -16.90
C GLY A 87 -8.76 -4.48 -17.08
N VAL A 88 -8.34 -3.47 -16.28
CA VAL A 88 -8.90 -2.12 -16.34
C VAL A 88 -7.82 -1.09 -16.72
N PRO A 89 -8.20 0.10 -17.24
CA PRO A 89 -7.24 1.16 -17.52
C PRO A 89 -6.60 1.70 -16.24
N LEU A 90 -5.40 2.27 -16.40
CA LEU A 90 -4.75 3.11 -15.40
C LEU A 90 -5.10 4.57 -15.72
N ALA A 91 -5.68 5.29 -14.78
CA ALA A 91 -6.11 6.68 -14.96
C ALA A 91 -5.70 7.56 -13.78
N LEU A 92 -5.48 8.85 -14.04
CA LEU A 92 -5.24 9.82 -12.97
C LEU A 92 -6.52 9.98 -12.14
N HIS A 93 -6.42 9.59 -10.87
CA HIS A 93 -7.56 9.65 -9.96
C HIS A 93 -7.79 11.11 -9.51
N PRO A 94 -9.01 11.69 -9.71
CA PRO A 94 -9.25 13.12 -9.45
C PRO A 94 -8.90 13.57 -8.03
N ALA A 95 -9.28 12.78 -7.03
CA ALA A 95 -8.96 13.11 -5.63
C ALA A 95 -7.45 12.95 -5.32
N ALA A 96 -6.76 12.02 -5.97
CA ALA A 96 -5.31 11.88 -5.82
C ALA A 96 -4.58 13.07 -6.45
N GLU A 97 -5.01 13.53 -7.61
CA GLU A 97 -4.46 14.74 -8.25
C GLU A 97 -4.52 15.94 -7.32
N VAL A 98 -5.67 16.20 -6.70
CA VAL A 98 -5.85 17.31 -5.75
C VAL A 98 -4.82 17.23 -4.62
N LEU A 99 -4.71 16.07 -3.96
CA LEU A 99 -3.81 15.85 -2.83
C LEU A 99 -2.32 15.96 -3.22
N ILE A 100 -1.95 15.41 -4.37
CA ILE A 100 -0.57 15.50 -4.88
C ILE A 100 -0.22 16.95 -5.21
N ARG A 101 -1.12 17.70 -5.87
CA ARG A 101 -0.92 19.12 -6.14
C ARG A 101 -0.85 19.96 -4.86
N GLU A 102 -1.64 19.63 -3.84
CA GLU A 102 -1.51 20.25 -2.51
C GLU A 102 -0.12 20.00 -1.91
N ARG A 103 0.34 18.77 -1.93
CA ARG A 103 1.68 18.44 -1.42
C ARG A 103 2.79 19.17 -2.17
N MET A 104 2.67 19.30 -3.49
CA MET A 104 3.63 20.08 -4.29
C MET A 104 3.67 21.57 -3.89
N ARG A 105 2.49 22.17 -3.60
CA ARG A 105 2.41 23.56 -3.10
C ARG A 105 3.05 23.67 -1.71
N ASP A 106 2.81 22.70 -0.83
CA ASP A 106 3.41 22.70 0.50
C ASP A 106 4.94 22.63 0.39
N VAL A 107 5.47 21.74 -0.45
CA VAL A 107 6.93 21.63 -0.70
C VAL A 107 7.52 22.90 -1.27
N ALA A 108 6.85 23.55 -2.25
CA ALA A 108 7.31 24.80 -2.81
C ALA A 108 7.37 25.90 -1.73
N ARG A 109 6.35 25.97 -0.86
CA ARG A 109 6.31 26.89 0.29
C ARG A 109 7.43 26.59 1.30
N GLU A 110 7.63 25.32 1.66
CA GLU A 110 8.69 24.88 2.57
C GLU A 110 10.08 25.27 2.05
N GLN A 111 10.26 25.24 0.72
CA GLN A 111 11.52 25.59 0.04
C GLN A 111 11.64 27.10 -0.29
N GLY A 112 10.61 27.88 -0.06
CA GLY A 112 10.60 29.32 -0.39
C GLY A 112 10.64 29.62 -1.90
N VAL A 113 10.13 28.70 -2.75
CA VAL A 113 10.10 28.85 -4.21
C VAL A 113 8.65 28.94 -4.72
N ALA A 114 8.48 29.50 -5.93
CA ALA A 114 7.19 29.53 -6.59
C ALA A 114 6.74 28.12 -6.98
N TYR A 115 5.45 27.84 -6.84
CA TYR A 115 4.86 26.60 -7.33
C TYR A 115 4.59 26.72 -8.84
N GLU A 116 5.21 25.86 -9.60
CA GLU A 116 5.10 25.78 -11.06
C GLU A 116 4.40 24.46 -11.45
N PRO A 117 3.06 24.46 -11.65
CA PRO A 117 2.30 23.22 -11.88
C PRO A 117 2.70 22.47 -13.14
N GLU A 118 3.17 23.18 -14.18
CA GLU A 118 3.52 22.62 -15.49
C GLU A 118 5.00 22.23 -15.59
N ARG A 119 5.79 22.40 -14.54
CA ARG A 119 7.18 21.97 -14.55
C ARG A 119 7.26 20.43 -14.65
N ASP A 120 8.13 19.94 -15.50
CA ASP A 120 8.22 18.50 -15.86
C ASP A 120 8.24 17.56 -14.65
N ASP A 121 8.98 17.91 -13.59
CA ASP A 121 9.04 17.10 -12.39
C ASP A 121 7.71 17.10 -11.59
N ASN A 122 6.95 18.21 -11.63
CA ASN A 122 5.63 18.28 -11.01
C ASN A 122 4.59 17.51 -11.84
N VAL A 123 4.66 17.58 -13.16
CA VAL A 123 3.84 16.76 -14.05
C VAL A 123 4.16 15.27 -13.84
N HIS A 124 5.44 14.92 -13.75
CA HIS A 124 5.85 13.53 -13.49
C HIS A 124 5.35 13.00 -12.14
N ARG A 125 5.32 13.84 -11.09
CA ARG A 125 4.79 13.46 -9.77
C ARG A 125 3.32 13.07 -9.79
N LEU A 126 2.52 13.59 -10.73
CA LEU A 126 1.12 13.17 -10.89
C LEU A 126 0.97 11.68 -11.24
N ASN A 127 2.03 11.05 -11.77
CA ASN A 127 2.04 9.61 -12.00
C ASN A 127 1.79 8.81 -10.71
N MET A 128 2.10 9.35 -9.53
CA MET A 128 1.78 8.70 -8.25
C MET A 128 0.28 8.62 -7.98
N GLY A 129 -0.53 9.40 -8.68
CA GLY A 129 -1.98 9.38 -8.62
C GLY A 129 -2.66 8.58 -9.75
N MET A 130 -1.87 7.95 -10.62
CA MET A 130 -2.38 7.04 -11.65
C MET A 130 -2.78 5.72 -11.00
N PHE A 131 -4.07 5.46 -10.86
CA PHE A 131 -4.61 4.25 -10.22
C PHE A 131 -5.47 3.44 -11.20
N PRO A 132 -5.67 2.13 -10.95
CA PRO A 132 -6.66 1.35 -11.68
C PRO A 132 -8.03 2.02 -11.63
N GLU A 133 -8.75 2.04 -12.74
CA GLU A 133 -10.10 2.62 -12.80
C GLU A 133 -11.02 1.96 -11.75
N GLY A 134 -11.80 2.78 -11.04
CA GLY A 134 -12.65 2.32 -9.94
C GLY A 134 -11.93 2.19 -8.58
N ALA A 135 -10.64 2.54 -8.49
CA ALA A 135 -9.94 2.58 -7.21
C ALA A 135 -10.51 3.65 -6.28
N ALA A 136 -10.44 3.40 -4.98
CA ALA A 136 -10.65 4.40 -3.92
C ALA A 136 -9.30 4.82 -3.33
N ILE A 137 -9.16 6.08 -2.91
CA ILE A 137 -7.91 6.56 -2.29
C ILE A 137 -7.80 6.11 -0.83
N ILE A 138 -6.56 5.87 -0.39
CA ILE A 138 -6.20 5.69 1.01
C ILE A 138 -5.46 6.96 1.45
N ALA A 139 -5.98 7.65 2.46
CA ALA A 139 -5.36 8.86 2.97
C ALA A 139 -3.95 8.58 3.54
N ASN A 140 -3.00 9.43 3.21
CA ASN A 140 -1.65 9.39 3.74
C ASN A 140 -1.42 10.58 4.68
N PRO A 141 -1.44 10.38 6.00
CA PRO A 141 -1.29 11.46 6.97
C PRO A 141 0.12 12.06 6.99
N TYR A 142 1.11 11.36 6.45
CA TYR A 142 2.50 11.82 6.48
C TYR A 142 2.79 12.93 5.45
N ASN A 143 2.34 12.74 4.19
CA ASN A 143 2.70 13.66 3.10
C ASN A 143 1.59 13.93 2.09
N LYS A 144 0.35 13.54 2.39
CA LYS A 144 -0.85 13.68 1.54
C LYS A 144 -0.86 12.85 0.25
N ILE A 145 0.27 12.29 -0.21
CA ILE A 145 0.30 11.47 -1.42
C ILE A 145 -0.39 10.14 -1.13
N PRO A 146 -1.58 9.90 -1.68
CA PRO A 146 -2.41 8.77 -1.26
C PRO A 146 -1.91 7.43 -1.78
N GLY A 147 -2.27 6.36 -1.08
CA GLY A 147 -2.36 5.03 -1.66
C GLY A 147 -3.73 4.80 -2.30
N PHE A 148 -4.00 3.57 -2.69
CA PHE A 148 -5.29 3.21 -3.28
C PHE A 148 -5.77 1.83 -2.87
N SER A 149 -7.07 1.60 -3.02
CA SER A 149 -7.74 0.31 -2.79
C SER A 149 -8.60 -0.06 -3.97
N VAL A 150 -8.62 -1.34 -4.33
CA VAL A 150 -9.63 -1.92 -5.21
C VAL A 150 -10.26 -3.10 -4.47
N GLY A 151 -11.54 -2.97 -4.11
CA GLY A 151 -12.15 -3.92 -3.18
C GLY A 151 -11.40 -3.95 -1.85
N ASP A 152 -11.08 -5.14 -1.35
CA ASP A 152 -10.33 -5.34 -0.11
C ASP A 152 -8.83 -5.61 -0.34
N VAL A 153 -8.31 -5.19 -1.49
CA VAL A 153 -6.87 -5.16 -1.80
C VAL A 153 -6.38 -3.72 -1.72
N HIS A 154 -5.45 -3.45 -0.81
CA HIS A 154 -4.98 -2.12 -0.43
C HIS A 154 -3.52 -1.95 -0.77
N PHE A 155 -3.18 -0.83 -1.40
CA PHE A 155 -1.83 -0.51 -1.87
C PHE A 155 -1.31 0.73 -1.14
N VAL A 156 -0.18 0.58 -0.45
CA VAL A 156 0.47 1.63 0.31
C VAL A 156 1.96 1.73 -0.07
N PRO A 157 2.63 2.87 0.16
CA PRO A 157 4.06 3.02 -0.12
C PRO A 157 4.92 2.00 0.64
N GLY A 158 6.14 1.76 0.13
CA GLY A 158 7.12 0.90 0.80
C GLY A 158 7.84 1.54 2.00
N PHE A 159 7.59 2.81 2.31
CA PHE A 159 8.20 3.49 3.45
C PHE A 159 7.37 3.30 4.72
N PRO A 160 7.95 2.74 5.81
CA PRO A 160 7.26 2.47 7.07
C PRO A 160 6.49 3.68 7.64
N VAL A 161 7.10 4.86 7.62
CA VAL A 161 6.51 6.11 8.13
C VAL A 161 5.20 6.50 7.41
N MET A 162 5.00 6.03 6.18
CA MET A 162 3.78 6.23 5.40
C MET A 162 2.86 5.01 5.49
N ALA A 163 3.39 3.83 5.21
CA ALA A 163 2.60 2.61 5.10
C ALA A 163 1.86 2.23 6.38
N TRP A 164 2.54 2.31 7.53
CA TRP A 164 1.97 1.85 8.79
C TRP A 164 0.75 2.66 9.24
N PRO A 165 0.79 4.01 9.28
CA PRO A 165 -0.41 4.79 9.61
C PRO A 165 -1.56 4.60 8.61
N MET A 166 -1.25 4.35 7.33
CA MET A 166 -2.27 4.10 6.31
C MET A 166 -2.97 2.75 6.54
N ILE A 167 -2.20 1.69 6.83
CA ILE A 167 -2.74 0.36 7.18
C ILE A 167 -3.55 0.45 8.48
N GLU A 168 -3.03 1.10 9.51
CA GLU A 168 -3.70 1.31 10.79
C GLU A 168 -5.03 2.04 10.60
N GLY A 169 -5.05 3.14 9.83
CA GLY A 169 -6.26 3.87 9.51
C GLY A 169 -7.33 3.00 8.80
N LEU A 170 -6.92 2.11 7.90
CA LEU A 170 -7.85 1.15 7.26
C LEU A 170 -8.38 0.13 8.27
N LEU A 171 -7.53 -0.42 9.12
CA LEU A 171 -7.93 -1.38 10.16
C LEU A 171 -8.93 -0.75 11.14
N ASP A 172 -8.71 0.50 11.55
CA ASP A 172 -9.54 1.18 12.56
C ASP A 172 -10.82 1.81 12.01
N SER A 173 -10.89 2.03 10.68
CA SER A 173 -12.11 2.55 10.03
C SER A 173 -12.87 1.44 9.31
N ARG A 174 -12.35 0.98 8.18
CA ARG A 174 -13.04 0.02 7.29
C ARG A 174 -13.25 -1.34 7.93
N TYR A 175 -12.29 -1.81 8.74
CA TYR A 175 -12.27 -3.14 9.33
C TYR A 175 -12.48 -3.18 10.85
N ALA A 176 -12.91 -2.06 11.45
CA ALA A 176 -13.20 -1.98 12.89
C ALA A 176 -14.21 -3.05 13.37
N HIS A 177 -15.15 -3.43 12.50
CA HIS A 177 -16.15 -4.45 12.77
C HIS A 177 -15.57 -5.87 12.92
N LEU A 178 -14.32 -6.11 12.46
CA LEU A 178 -13.63 -7.39 12.59
C LEU A 178 -12.80 -7.50 13.87
N HIS A 179 -12.65 -6.39 14.63
CA HIS A 179 -11.83 -6.40 15.83
C HIS A 179 -12.42 -7.34 16.89
N ARG A 180 -11.55 -8.21 17.45
CA ARG A 180 -11.92 -9.14 18.52
C ARG A 180 -11.45 -8.60 19.85
N ARG A 181 -12.35 -8.47 20.82
CA ARG A 181 -12.05 -7.94 22.16
C ARG A 181 -11.34 -8.95 23.07
N HIS A 182 -11.20 -10.21 22.67
CA HIS A 182 -10.53 -11.21 23.47
C HIS A 182 -9.05 -11.26 23.14
N ALA A 183 -8.21 -10.93 24.12
CA ALA A 183 -6.78 -11.14 24.03
C ALA A 183 -6.49 -12.64 23.83
N TYR A 184 -5.65 -12.96 22.85
CA TYR A 184 -5.06 -14.29 22.76
C TYR A 184 -4.18 -14.49 23.99
N VAL A 185 -4.47 -15.51 24.80
CA VAL A 185 -3.60 -15.96 25.88
C VAL A 185 -2.82 -17.16 25.35
N GLU A 186 -1.52 -17.00 25.15
CA GLU A 186 -0.62 -18.09 24.81
C GLU A 186 -0.05 -18.66 26.10
N GLN A 187 -0.28 -19.95 26.36
CA GLN A 187 0.31 -20.68 27.48
C GLN A 187 1.27 -21.72 26.90
N SER A 188 2.55 -21.58 27.25
CA SER A 188 3.56 -22.60 26.94
C SER A 188 3.68 -23.58 28.10
N VAL A 189 3.45 -24.85 27.84
CA VAL A 189 3.69 -25.94 28.81
C VAL A 189 4.95 -26.66 28.39
N ILE A 190 5.99 -26.65 29.24
CA ILE A 190 7.20 -27.43 29.06
C ILE A 190 6.96 -28.77 29.77
N VAL A 191 6.96 -29.87 29.00
CA VAL A 191 6.87 -31.22 29.53
C VAL A 191 8.28 -31.79 29.52
N PHE A 192 8.77 -32.29 30.67
CA PHE A 192 10.08 -32.93 30.84
C PHE A 192 9.92 -34.45 30.77
#